data_21c73840f8b1125787f2b2c057e4a4fc
#
_entry.id   21c73840f8b1125787f2b2c057e4a4fc
#
_cell.length_a   1.000
_cell.length_b   1.000
_cell.length_c   1.000
_cell.angle_alpha   90.00
_cell.angle_beta   90.00
_cell.angle_gamma   90.00
#
_symmetry.space_group_name_H-M   'P 1'
#
loop_
_entity.id
_entity.type
_entity.pdbx_description
1 polymer ?
#
loop_
_entity_poly.entity_id
_entity_poly.type
_entity_poly.pdbx_seq_one_letter_code
_entity_poly.pdbx_strand_id
1 'polypeptide(L)'
;PYERTEFPEAINHYNCPMVTSYAENIKNNVEELDEQNIRFLNPFMAFTNEEILAKQLVTEFQKEFQIPEAEVRNAVHKAWEELDAAHRDIEKKGEETIAWLKEHQRHGIVLAGRPYHVDPEINHGIPELITSYGFAVLTEDSISHLADAERPLIVTDQWMYHSRLYRAATYVKNSECLDLIQLNSFGCGLDAVTTDQVAEILTNSDKIYTTLKIDEVNNLGAARIRVRSLLAAIRVREKKQEKRIIHPASIKKVTFTKEMRKDYTILCPQMSPVHFELLEPAFRAAGYNIDVLPNDNKQAVDMGLKYVNNDACYPSLIVVGQIMDALLSGKYDLNHTAVIITQTGGGCRASNYIGFIRRALKKIGKSTRLNSSHTD
;
A
#
# COMPACT_ATOMS: atom_id res chain seq x y z
N PRO A 1 -4.30 13.24 -8.47
CA PRO A 1 -3.53 14.31 -7.88
C PRO A 1 -2.43 13.78 -6.98
N TYR A 2 -1.36 14.56 -6.91
CA TYR A 2 -0.22 14.27 -6.06
C TYR A 2 -0.40 14.97 -4.72
N GLU A 3 0.05 14.32 -3.67
CA GLU A 3 0.22 14.94 -2.36
C GLU A 3 1.59 15.61 -2.26
N ARG A 4 1.80 16.38 -1.21
CA ARG A 4 3.09 16.94 -0.84
C ARG A 4 4.11 15.81 -0.68
N THR A 5 5.34 16.04 -1.12
CA THR A 5 6.44 15.09 -0.97
C THR A 5 6.94 15.09 0.48
N GLU A 6 6.47 14.13 1.27
CA GLU A 6 6.97 13.91 2.63
C GLU A 6 8.19 12.97 2.64
N PHE A 7 8.22 12.01 1.70
CA PHE A 7 9.23 10.94 1.66
C PHE A 7 9.91 10.89 0.29
N PRO A 8 11.01 11.62 0.11
CA PRO A 8 11.66 11.77 -1.20
C PRO A 8 12.22 10.45 -1.77
N GLU A 9 12.42 9.44 -0.92
CA GLU A 9 12.85 8.10 -1.35
C GLU A 9 11.77 7.27 -2.03
N ALA A 10 10.50 7.68 -1.95
CA ALA A 10 9.40 7.01 -2.64
C ALA A 10 9.43 7.33 -4.15
N ILE A 11 9.02 6.36 -4.98
CA ILE A 11 9.03 6.49 -6.44
C ILE A 11 7.99 7.53 -6.88
N ASN A 12 6.82 7.56 -6.23
CA ASN A 12 5.73 8.49 -6.48
C ASN A 12 4.98 8.82 -5.18
N HIS A 13 4.16 9.86 -5.22
CA HIS A 13 3.41 10.37 -4.08
C HIS A 13 1.91 10.51 -4.43
N TYR A 14 1.35 9.45 -5.06
CA TYR A 14 -0.05 9.44 -5.43
C TYR A 14 -0.95 9.37 -4.19
N ASN A 15 -2.10 10.02 -4.27
CA ASN A 15 -3.21 9.72 -3.38
C ASN A 15 -4.01 8.52 -3.92
N CYS A 16 -4.90 7.97 -3.10
CA CYS A 16 -5.81 6.92 -3.50
C CYS A 16 -6.70 7.38 -4.68
N PRO A 17 -6.82 6.60 -5.76
CA PRO A 17 -7.68 6.95 -6.89
C PRO A 17 -9.15 7.21 -6.50
N MET A 18 -9.68 6.49 -5.51
CA MET A 18 -11.04 6.72 -5.01
C MET A 18 -11.17 8.08 -4.34
N VAL A 19 -10.23 8.45 -3.48
CA VAL A 19 -10.22 9.77 -2.83
C VAL A 19 -10.16 10.89 -3.85
N THR A 20 -9.38 10.73 -4.89
CA THR A 20 -9.23 11.74 -5.94
C THR A 20 -10.46 11.88 -6.84
N SER A 21 -11.36 10.90 -6.82
CA SER A 21 -12.58 10.88 -7.63
C SER A 21 -13.87 11.18 -6.84
N TYR A 22 -13.80 11.35 -5.52
CA TYR A 22 -15.01 11.55 -4.69
C TYR A 22 -15.87 12.73 -5.15
N ALA A 23 -15.25 13.87 -5.48
CA ALA A 23 -15.99 15.03 -5.93
C ALA A 23 -16.76 14.77 -7.24
N GLU A 24 -16.13 14.08 -8.20
CA GLU A 24 -16.79 13.70 -9.45
C GLU A 24 -17.90 12.64 -9.22
N ASN A 25 -17.66 11.70 -8.30
CA ASN A 25 -18.68 10.71 -7.95
C ASN A 25 -19.90 11.36 -7.32
N ILE A 26 -19.72 12.31 -6.40
CA ILE A 26 -20.81 13.06 -5.78
C ILE A 26 -21.56 13.84 -6.86
N LYS A 27 -20.85 14.64 -7.67
CA LYS A 27 -21.43 15.48 -8.71
C LYS A 27 -22.32 14.70 -9.72
N ASN A 28 -21.90 13.48 -10.05
CA ASN A 28 -22.57 12.69 -11.09
C ASN A 28 -23.62 11.70 -10.56
N ASN A 29 -23.73 11.51 -9.23
CA ASN A 29 -24.63 10.50 -8.67
C ASN A 29 -25.57 11.03 -7.58
N VAL A 30 -25.44 12.29 -7.14
CA VAL A 30 -26.31 12.90 -6.13
C VAL A 30 -27.28 13.83 -6.85
N GLU A 31 -28.49 13.32 -7.12
CA GLU A 31 -29.53 14.03 -7.88
C GLU A 31 -30.00 15.31 -7.17
N GLU A 32 -29.96 15.33 -5.84
CA GLU A 32 -30.35 16.48 -5.01
C GLU A 32 -29.51 17.74 -5.28
N LEU A 33 -28.31 17.60 -5.83
CA LEU A 33 -27.51 18.76 -6.22
C LEU A 33 -28.21 19.58 -7.34
N ASP A 34 -28.77 18.89 -8.31
CA ASP A 34 -29.50 19.52 -9.42
C ASP A 34 -30.92 19.91 -9.00
N GLU A 35 -31.64 19.03 -8.31
CA GLU A 35 -33.02 19.25 -7.86
C GLU A 35 -33.16 20.46 -6.93
N GLN A 36 -32.20 20.66 -6.03
CA GLN A 36 -32.17 21.77 -5.08
C GLN A 36 -31.33 22.96 -5.58
N ASN A 37 -30.83 22.91 -6.80
CA ASN A 37 -29.99 23.93 -7.41
C ASN A 37 -28.79 24.30 -6.50
N ILE A 38 -28.15 23.27 -5.92
CA ILE A 38 -26.97 23.44 -5.06
C ILE A 38 -25.75 23.71 -5.92
N ARG A 39 -25.07 24.81 -5.63
CA ARG A 39 -23.80 25.14 -6.28
C ARG A 39 -22.68 24.25 -5.77
N PHE A 40 -22.28 23.28 -6.58
CA PHE A 40 -21.21 22.33 -6.25
C PHE A 40 -19.89 22.71 -6.91
N LEU A 41 -18.89 23.09 -6.11
CA LEU A 41 -17.54 23.42 -6.57
C LEU A 41 -16.63 22.21 -6.46
N ASN A 42 -16.08 21.75 -7.57
CA ASN A 42 -15.15 20.61 -7.62
C ASN A 42 -13.90 20.89 -8.48
N PRO A 43 -13.21 22.03 -8.29
CA PRO A 43 -12.02 22.33 -9.06
C PRO A 43 -10.91 21.30 -8.78
N PHE A 44 -10.15 20.97 -9.83
CA PHE A 44 -8.98 20.12 -9.66
C PHE A 44 -7.86 20.89 -8.97
N MET A 45 -7.50 20.46 -7.75
CA MET A 45 -6.47 21.08 -6.91
C MET A 45 -5.28 20.16 -6.71
N ALA A 46 -4.08 20.73 -6.67
CA ALA A 46 -2.84 20.01 -6.37
C ALA A 46 -2.25 20.50 -5.03
N PHE A 47 -2.01 19.57 -4.11
CA PHE A 47 -1.40 19.84 -2.81
C PHE A 47 0.12 19.63 -2.79
N THR A 48 0.77 19.70 -3.95
CA THR A 48 2.22 19.49 -4.05
C THR A 48 3.04 20.70 -3.68
N ASN A 49 2.48 21.89 -3.90
CA ASN A 49 3.19 23.16 -3.71
C ASN A 49 2.19 24.27 -3.39
N GLU A 50 2.51 25.07 -2.38
CA GLU A 50 1.69 26.19 -1.90
C GLU A 50 1.36 27.19 -3.01
N GLU A 51 2.35 27.59 -3.81
CA GLU A 51 2.17 28.59 -4.86
C GLU A 51 1.25 28.09 -6.00
N ILE A 52 1.33 26.80 -6.34
CA ILE A 52 0.45 26.19 -7.34
C ILE A 52 -0.98 26.15 -6.81
N LEU A 53 -1.18 25.72 -5.57
CA LEU A 53 -2.49 25.72 -4.91
C LEU A 53 -3.09 27.12 -4.84
N ALA A 54 -2.29 28.12 -4.42
CA ALA A 54 -2.73 29.51 -4.34
C ALA A 54 -3.21 30.05 -5.69
N LYS A 55 -2.46 29.79 -6.78
CA LYS A 55 -2.87 30.19 -8.14
C LYS A 55 -4.17 29.55 -8.58
N GLN A 56 -4.34 28.26 -8.32
CA GLN A 56 -5.56 27.54 -8.65
C GLN A 56 -6.77 28.12 -7.90
N LEU A 57 -6.63 28.33 -6.58
CA LEU A 57 -7.68 28.90 -5.75
C LEU A 57 -8.00 30.36 -6.11
N VAL A 58 -6.99 31.17 -6.43
CA VAL A 58 -7.21 32.54 -6.93
C VAL A 58 -8.10 32.52 -8.18
N THR A 59 -7.78 31.64 -9.14
CA THR A 59 -8.56 31.52 -10.38
C THR A 59 -10.02 31.15 -10.10
N GLU A 60 -10.26 30.16 -9.25
CA GLU A 60 -11.61 29.71 -8.92
C GLU A 60 -12.39 30.75 -8.11
N PHE A 61 -11.78 31.34 -7.08
CA PHE A 61 -12.46 32.28 -6.19
C PHE A 61 -12.70 33.66 -6.82
N GLN A 62 -11.82 34.11 -7.72
CA GLN A 62 -12.10 35.32 -8.50
C GLN A 62 -13.30 35.11 -9.42
N LYS A 63 -13.35 33.96 -10.12
CA LYS A 63 -14.44 33.62 -11.01
C LYS A 63 -15.77 33.51 -10.29
N GLU A 64 -15.77 32.89 -9.14
CA GLU A 64 -16.98 32.49 -8.42
C GLU A 64 -17.45 33.55 -7.39
N PHE A 65 -16.52 34.17 -6.68
CA PHE A 65 -16.81 35.03 -5.52
C PHE A 65 -16.18 36.41 -5.57
N GLN A 66 -15.36 36.70 -6.56
CA GLN A 66 -14.63 37.97 -6.72
C GLN A 66 -13.74 38.33 -5.50
N ILE A 67 -13.18 37.30 -4.83
CA ILE A 67 -12.28 37.49 -3.69
C ILE A 67 -10.94 38.04 -4.20
N PRO A 68 -10.36 39.07 -3.54
CA PRO A 68 -9.06 39.63 -3.93
C PRO A 68 -7.94 38.56 -3.89
N GLU A 69 -7.06 38.56 -4.88
CA GLU A 69 -5.93 37.61 -4.95
C GLU A 69 -5.07 37.62 -3.68
N ALA A 70 -4.78 38.80 -3.12
CA ALA A 70 -3.97 38.92 -1.91
C ALA A 70 -4.59 38.23 -0.69
N GLU A 71 -5.92 38.26 -0.59
CA GLU A 71 -6.66 37.59 0.48
C GLU A 71 -6.59 36.04 0.32
N VAL A 72 -6.80 35.52 -0.89
CA VAL A 72 -6.71 34.07 -1.18
C VAL A 72 -5.29 33.58 -0.89
N ARG A 73 -4.25 34.28 -1.36
CA ARG A 73 -2.86 33.90 -1.12
C ARG A 73 -2.51 33.89 0.37
N ASN A 74 -2.93 34.91 1.11
CA ASN A 74 -2.72 34.95 2.56
C ASN A 74 -3.45 33.81 3.29
N ALA A 75 -4.66 33.48 2.89
CA ALA A 75 -5.41 32.36 3.45
C ALA A 75 -4.73 31.01 3.18
N VAL A 76 -4.24 30.80 1.95
CA VAL A 76 -3.49 29.59 1.60
C VAL A 76 -2.20 29.49 2.41
N HIS A 77 -1.46 30.58 2.53
CA HIS A 77 -0.22 30.59 3.32
C HIS A 77 -0.47 30.22 4.78
N LYS A 78 -1.44 30.85 5.43
CA LYS A 78 -1.81 30.52 6.83
C LYS A 78 -2.28 29.07 6.99
N ALA A 79 -3.08 28.56 6.05
CA ALA A 79 -3.53 27.16 6.08
C ALA A 79 -2.35 26.19 5.91
N TRP A 80 -1.35 26.57 5.11
CA TRP A 80 -0.14 25.75 4.90
C TRP A 80 0.74 25.72 6.15
N GLU A 81 0.93 26.88 6.81
CA GLU A 81 1.64 26.97 8.09
C GLU A 81 0.95 26.14 9.19
N GLU A 82 -0.39 26.20 9.26
CA GLU A 82 -1.16 25.45 10.25
C GLU A 82 -1.11 23.95 10.00
N LEU A 83 -1.15 23.52 8.74
CA LEU A 83 -0.98 22.10 8.38
C LEU A 83 0.39 21.58 8.85
N ASP A 84 1.45 22.36 8.63
CA ASP A 84 2.79 22.01 9.09
C ASP A 84 2.90 22.02 10.63
N ALA A 85 2.21 22.94 11.30
CA ALA A 85 2.16 22.98 12.76
C ALA A 85 1.43 21.75 13.32
N ALA A 86 0.29 21.39 12.75
CA ALA A 86 -0.47 20.21 13.15
C ALA A 86 0.34 18.91 12.99
N HIS A 87 1.08 18.75 11.89
CA HIS A 87 1.97 17.61 11.70
C HIS A 87 3.05 17.55 12.78
N ARG A 88 3.74 18.67 13.05
CA ARG A 88 4.76 18.73 14.12
C ARG A 88 4.20 18.41 15.50
N ASP A 89 2.98 18.84 15.81
CA ASP A 89 2.33 18.54 17.09
C ASP A 89 2.02 17.03 17.23
N ILE A 90 1.57 16.38 16.17
CA ILE A 90 1.32 14.93 16.14
C ILE A 90 2.66 14.17 16.32
N GLU A 91 3.69 14.52 15.57
CA GLU A 91 5.02 13.94 15.66
C GLU A 91 5.62 14.07 17.07
N LYS A 92 5.59 15.28 17.63
CA LYS A 92 6.05 15.56 18.99
C LYS A 92 5.29 14.74 20.02
N LYS A 93 3.97 14.61 19.86
CA LYS A 93 3.15 13.78 20.76
C LYS A 93 3.50 12.31 20.67
N GLY A 94 3.83 11.82 19.49
CA GLY A 94 4.37 10.48 19.27
C GLY A 94 5.68 10.25 20.01
N GLU A 95 6.64 11.17 19.87
CA GLU A 95 7.94 11.11 20.56
C GLU A 95 7.80 11.15 22.09
N GLU A 96 6.98 12.07 22.62
CA GLU A 96 6.67 12.17 24.05
C GLU A 96 6.08 10.85 24.58
N THR A 97 5.15 10.26 23.83
CA THR A 97 4.51 9.00 24.21
C THR A 97 5.50 7.84 24.21
N ILE A 98 6.39 7.75 23.23
CA ILE A 98 7.44 6.72 23.18
C ILE A 98 8.42 6.88 24.35
N ALA A 99 8.82 8.10 24.68
CA ALA A 99 9.68 8.39 25.82
C ALA A 99 9.01 7.93 27.13
N TRP A 100 7.74 8.27 27.31
CA TRP A 100 6.96 7.85 28.48
C TRP A 100 6.84 6.33 28.57
N LEU A 101 6.58 5.63 27.45
CA LEU A 101 6.50 4.16 27.42
C LEU A 101 7.80 3.51 27.88
N LYS A 102 8.94 4.03 27.42
CA LYS A 102 10.27 3.53 27.83
C LYS A 102 10.54 3.76 29.32
N GLU A 103 10.29 4.98 29.79
CA GLU A 103 10.50 5.35 31.20
C GLU A 103 9.64 4.50 32.16
N HIS A 104 8.39 4.25 31.81
CA HIS A 104 7.46 3.51 32.67
C HIS A 104 7.40 2.01 32.35
N GLN A 105 8.26 1.50 31.48
CA GLN A 105 8.29 0.10 31.04
C GLN A 105 6.91 -0.39 30.58
N ARG A 106 6.23 0.44 29.82
CA ARG A 106 4.91 0.15 29.24
C ARG A 106 5.03 -0.17 27.75
N HIS A 107 3.97 -0.77 27.23
CA HIS A 107 3.88 -1.16 25.83
C HIS A 107 2.82 -0.34 25.09
N GLY A 108 3.09 -0.01 23.84
CA GLY A 108 2.19 0.71 22.95
C GLY A 108 1.85 -0.06 21.69
N ILE A 109 0.73 0.27 21.11
CA ILE A 109 0.27 -0.23 19.81
C ILE A 109 0.22 0.92 18.82
N VAL A 110 0.91 0.77 17.71
CA VAL A 110 0.74 1.67 16.56
C VAL A 110 -0.47 1.19 15.77
N LEU A 111 -1.54 1.97 15.81
CA LEU A 111 -2.76 1.74 15.05
C LEU A 111 -2.58 2.41 13.69
N ALA A 112 -2.12 1.63 12.73
CA ALA A 112 -1.77 2.08 11.40
C ALA A 112 -2.95 1.91 10.43
N GLY A 113 -3.04 2.79 9.43
CA GLY A 113 -4.12 2.71 8.44
C GLY A 113 -4.11 3.88 7.46
N ARG A 114 -5.29 4.30 7.06
CA ARG A 114 -5.52 5.50 6.27
C ARG A 114 -5.85 6.67 7.20
N PRO A 115 -5.66 7.93 6.78
CA PRO A 115 -6.02 9.06 7.62
C PRO A 115 -7.45 9.03 8.17
N TYR A 116 -8.42 8.54 7.39
CA TYR A 116 -9.81 8.43 7.84
C TYR A 116 -10.05 7.32 8.88
N HIS A 117 -9.12 6.38 9.08
CA HIS A 117 -9.26 5.33 10.10
C HIS A 117 -9.15 5.84 11.53
N VAL A 118 -8.68 7.09 11.74
CA VAL A 118 -8.67 7.70 13.07
C VAL A 118 -10.03 8.28 13.47
N ASP A 119 -10.96 8.41 12.53
CA ASP A 119 -12.33 8.87 12.80
C ASP A 119 -13.07 7.83 13.68
N PRO A 120 -13.69 8.24 14.81
CA PRO A 120 -14.36 7.33 15.74
C PRO A 120 -15.52 6.53 15.12
N GLU A 121 -16.26 7.13 14.18
CA GLU A 121 -17.36 6.44 13.49
C GLU A 121 -16.84 5.34 12.56
N ILE A 122 -15.64 5.52 12.00
CA ILE A 122 -15.02 4.56 11.09
C ILE A 122 -14.30 3.45 11.85
N ASN A 123 -13.59 3.77 12.94
CA ASN A 123 -12.83 2.79 13.71
C ASN A 123 -13.65 2.04 14.76
N HIS A 124 -14.91 2.45 14.97
CA HIS A 124 -15.87 1.80 15.86
C HIS A 124 -15.38 1.59 17.30
N GLY A 125 -14.47 2.44 17.82
CA GLY A 125 -13.94 2.33 19.19
C GLY A 125 -12.80 1.30 19.33
N ILE A 126 -12.08 0.97 18.27
CA ILE A 126 -10.88 0.11 18.33
C ILE A 126 -9.77 0.74 19.18
N PRO A 127 -9.48 2.05 19.13
CA PRO A 127 -8.50 2.68 20.02
C PRO A 127 -8.86 2.51 21.50
N GLU A 128 -10.13 2.71 21.86
CA GLU A 128 -10.65 2.55 23.22
C GLU A 128 -10.56 1.08 23.67
N LEU A 129 -10.82 0.15 22.77
CA LEU A 129 -10.64 -1.27 23.05
C LEU A 129 -9.17 -1.59 23.39
N ILE A 130 -8.22 -1.07 22.65
CA ILE A 130 -6.79 -1.30 22.87
C ILE A 130 -6.35 -0.66 24.20
N THR A 131 -6.76 0.57 24.46
CA THR A 131 -6.43 1.28 25.72
C THR A 131 -7.07 0.61 26.94
N SER A 132 -8.23 -0.02 26.80
CA SER A 132 -8.88 -0.79 27.88
C SER A 132 -8.03 -1.99 28.35
N TYR A 133 -7.10 -2.45 27.52
CA TYR A 133 -6.13 -3.50 27.89
C TYR A 133 -4.83 -2.95 28.48
N GLY A 134 -4.72 -1.64 28.68
CA GLY A 134 -3.55 -0.99 29.30
C GLY A 134 -2.42 -0.66 28.33
N PHE A 135 -2.68 -0.59 27.04
CA PHE A 135 -1.73 -0.18 26.02
C PHE A 135 -1.95 1.27 25.60
N ALA A 136 -0.86 2.00 25.36
CA ALA A 136 -0.97 3.28 24.67
C ALA A 136 -1.26 3.03 23.19
N VAL A 137 -2.00 3.94 22.55
CA VAL A 137 -2.27 3.91 21.12
C VAL A 137 -1.59 5.11 20.46
N LEU A 138 -0.80 4.83 19.43
CA LEU A 138 -0.16 5.80 18.56
C LEU A 138 -0.67 5.59 17.13
N THR A 139 -0.63 6.64 16.31
CA THR A 139 -0.93 6.54 14.88
C THR A 139 0.36 6.43 14.07
N GLU A 140 0.29 5.98 12.81
CA GLU A 140 1.48 5.85 11.96
C GLU A 140 2.15 7.20 11.67
N ASP A 141 1.38 8.27 11.54
CA ASP A 141 1.89 9.62 11.27
C ASP A 141 2.63 10.23 12.47
N SER A 142 2.30 9.79 13.69
CA SER A 142 3.00 10.23 14.89
C SER A 142 4.43 9.68 15.04
N ILE A 143 4.81 8.68 14.24
CA ILE A 143 6.10 7.98 14.35
C ILE A 143 6.84 7.75 13.03
N SER A 144 6.20 7.98 11.89
CA SER A 144 6.77 7.67 10.57
C SER A 144 8.03 8.49 10.24
N HIS A 145 8.20 9.66 10.83
CA HIS A 145 9.38 10.51 10.69
C HIS A 145 10.63 9.92 11.40
N LEU A 146 10.45 8.99 12.34
CA LEU A 146 11.54 8.43 13.16
C LEU A 146 12.36 7.34 12.46
N ALA A 147 11.97 6.86 11.30
CA ALA A 147 12.72 5.89 10.52
C ALA A 147 12.45 6.01 9.03
N ASP A 148 13.45 5.73 8.21
CA ASP A 148 13.26 5.51 6.78
C ASP A 148 12.67 4.12 6.51
N ALA A 149 11.91 3.99 5.44
CA ALA A 149 11.38 2.69 5.04
C ALA A 149 12.53 1.73 4.67
N GLU A 150 12.56 0.57 5.31
CA GLU A 150 13.60 -0.43 5.03
C GLU A 150 13.47 -0.94 3.60
N ARG A 151 14.56 -0.83 2.85
CA ARG A 151 14.60 -1.24 1.44
C ARG A 151 15.50 -2.48 1.25
N PRO A 152 15.28 -3.30 0.22
CA PRO A 152 14.29 -3.14 -0.86
C PRO A 152 12.86 -3.52 -0.44
N LEU A 153 11.87 -2.78 -0.91
CA LEU A 153 10.46 -3.14 -0.77
C LEU A 153 10.08 -4.18 -1.85
N ILE A 154 9.17 -5.11 -1.51
CA ILE A 154 8.60 -6.07 -2.47
C ILE A 154 7.57 -5.43 -3.39
N VAL A 155 7.06 -4.27 -3.02
CA VAL A 155 6.06 -3.47 -3.74
C VAL A 155 6.69 -2.23 -4.35
N THR A 156 5.99 -1.63 -5.32
CA THR A 156 6.32 -0.30 -5.83
C THR A 156 5.83 0.76 -4.86
N ASP A 157 6.74 1.55 -4.33
CA ASP A 157 6.46 2.61 -3.37
C ASP A 157 5.96 3.86 -4.10
N GLN A 158 4.65 3.99 -4.23
CA GLN A 158 4.05 5.00 -5.11
C GLN A 158 2.86 5.75 -4.50
N TRP A 159 2.40 5.38 -3.33
CA TRP A 159 1.30 6.05 -2.65
C TRP A 159 1.77 6.65 -1.33
N MET A 160 1.54 7.94 -1.14
CA MET A 160 2.08 8.71 -0.02
C MET A 160 1.72 8.10 1.34
N TYR A 161 0.46 7.79 1.58
CA TYR A 161 0.03 7.21 2.86
C TYR A 161 0.51 5.76 3.08
N HIS A 162 0.85 5.03 2.02
CA HIS A 162 1.47 3.72 2.14
C HIS A 162 2.95 3.81 2.49
N SER A 163 3.66 4.78 1.91
CA SER A 163 5.05 5.08 2.28
C SER A 163 5.16 5.40 3.78
N ARG A 164 4.20 6.16 4.31
CA ARG A 164 4.07 6.44 5.75
C ARG A 164 3.93 5.15 6.58
N LEU A 165 3.09 4.20 6.14
CA LEU A 165 2.94 2.89 6.79
C LEU A 165 4.22 2.06 6.78
N TYR A 166 4.99 2.07 5.69
CA TYR A 166 6.25 1.32 5.61
C TYR A 166 7.30 1.89 6.55
N ARG A 167 7.38 3.21 6.69
CA ARG A 167 8.28 3.89 7.63
C ARG A 167 7.89 3.57 9.07
N ALA A 168 6.62 3.71 9.43
CA ALA A 168 6.10 3.35 10.74
C ALA A 168 6.36 1.87 11.08
N ALA A 169 6.12 0.95 10.15
CA ALA A 169 6.41 -0.47 10.33
C ALA A 169 7.91 -0.74 10.54
N THR A 170 8.78 -0.01 9.84
CA THR A 170 10.23 -0.11 10.02
C THR A 170 10.66 0.37 11.40
N TYR A 171 10.09 1.46 11.89
CA TYR A 171 10.33 1.93 13.25
C TYR A 171 9.86 0.90 14.30
N VAL A 172 8.63 0.38 14.16
CA VAL A 172 8.08 -0.67 15.05
C VAL A 172 8.93 -1.94 15.02
N LYS A 173 9.39 -2.35 13.84
CA LYS A 173 10.31 -3.50 13.67
C LYS A 173 11.50 -3.43 14.63
N ASN A 174 12.07 -2.25 14.77
CA ASN A 174 13.28 -2.01 15.59
C ASN A 174 12.96 -1.61 17.03
N SER A 175 11.70 -1.31 17.38
CA SER A 175 11.29 -0.92 18.72
C SER A 175 11.02 -2.13 19.61
N GLU A 176 11.38 -2.04 20.89
CA GLU A 176 11.07 -3.07 21.89
C GLU A 176 9.69 -2.87 22.51
N CYS A 177 9.25 -1.63 22.67
CA CYS A 177 8.02 -1.27 23.39
C CYS A 177 6.79 -1.03 22.48
N LEU A 178 6.91 -1.27 21.17
CA LEU A 178 5.80 -1.06 20.23
C LEU A 178 5.50 -2.31 19.41
N ASP A 179 4.24 -2.57 19.16
CA ASP A 179 3.74 -3.47 18.13
C ASP A 179 2.75 -2.72 17.22
N LEU A 180 2.36 -3.32 16.09
CA LEU A 180 1.53 -2.66 15.08
C LEU A 180 0.26 -3.47 14.81
N ILE A 181 -0.86 -2.76 14.80
CA ILE A 181 -2.15 -3.23 14.26
C ILE A 181 -2.49 -2.37 13.06
N GLN A 182 -2.75 -3.00 11.92
CA GLN A 182 -3.18 -2.28 10.73
C GLN A 182 -4.69 -2.39 10.54
N LEU A 183 -5.35 -1.24 10.41
CA LEU A 183 -6.75 -1.16 10.00
C LEU A 183 -6.84 -1.20 8.48
N ASN A 184 -7.73 -2.02 7.96
CA ASN A 184 -8.00 -2.15 6.54
C ASN A 184 -9.49 -2.02 6.28
N SER A 185 -9.87 -1.25 5.28
CA SER A 185 -11.25 -1.26 4.79
C SER A 185 -11.52 -2.50 3.96
N PHE A 186 -12.73 -3.06 4.07
CA PHE A 186 -13.16 -4.18 3.24
C PHE A 186 -13.07 -3.84 1.75
N GLY A 187 -12.54 -4.78 0.95
CA GLY A 187 -12.42 -4.63 -0.49
C GLY A 187 -11.41 -3.56 -0.96
N CYS A 188 -10.62 -2.96 -0.06
CA CYS A 188 -9.60 -1.98 -0.46
C CYS A 188 -8.41 -2.66 -1.14
N GLY A 189 -8.35 -2.58 -2.46
CA GLY A 189 -7.27 -3.18 -3.23
C GLY A 189 -5.90 -2.52 -3.03
N LEU A 190 -5.83 -1.28 -2.55
CA LEU A 190 -4.57 -0.64 -2.17
C LEU A 190 -4.06 -1.23 -0.86
N ASP A 191 -4.93 -1.43 0.12
CA ASP A 191 -4.55 -2.07 1.37
C ASP A 191 -4.09 -3.52 1.16
N ALA A 192 -4.63 -4.22 0.17
CA ALA A 192 -4.15 -5.54 -0.23
C ALA A 192 -2.67 -5.57 -0.63
N VAL A 193 -2.16 -4.48 -1.22
CA VAL A 193 -0.73 -4.30 -1.53
C VAL A 193 0.06 -3.95 -0.27
N THR A 194 -0.45 -3.01 0.52
CA THR A 194 0.23 -2.49 1.71
C THR A 194 0.40 -3.54 2.80
N THR A 195 -0.64 -4.35 3.05
CA THR A 195 -0.59 -5.41 4.07
C THR A 195 0.51 -6.40 3.81
N ASP A 196 0.75 -6.73 2.55
CA ASP A 196 1.80 -7.66 2.16
C ASP A 196 3.20 -7.12 2.48
N GLN A 197 3.43 -5.83 2.23
CA GLN A 197 4.70 -5.18 2.52
C GLN A 197 4.91 -4.98 4.03
N VAL A 198 3.91 -4.52 4.75
CA VAL A 198 3.98 -4.34 6.22
C VAL A 198 4.23 -5.68 6.91
N ALA A 199 3.55 -6.74 6.47
CA ALA A 199 3.77 -8.09 6.97
C ALA A 199 5.23 -8.53 6.76
N GLU A 200 5.81 -8.31 5.58
CA GLU A 200 7.21 -8.65 5.29
C GLU A 200 8.18 -7.89 6.22
N ILE A 201 7.96 -6.58 6.42
CA ILE A 201 8.80 -5.77 7.32
C ILE A 201 8.76 -6.33 8.75
N LEU A 202 7.58 -6.56 9.30
CA LEU A 202 7.40 -6.96 10.70
C LEU A 202 7.85 -8.40 10.96
N THR A 203 7.51 -9.35 10.09
CA THR A 203 7.90 -10.77 10.27
C THR A 203 9.40 -10.99 10.17
N ASN A 204 10.14 -10.09 9.54
CA ASN A 204 11.61 -10.11 9.54
C ASN A 204 12.25 -9.79 10.91
N SER A 205 11.46 -9.55 11.96
CA SER A 205 11.95 -9.26 13.33
C SER A 205 11.18 -9.96 14.42
N ASP A 206 10.51 -11.06 14.11
CA ASP A 206 9.64 -11.80 15.02
C ASP A 206 8.50 -10.97 15.63
N LYS A 207 8.17 -9.82 15.02
CA LYS A 207 6.97 -9.08 15.34
C LYS A 207 5.74 -9.75 14.73
N ILE A 208 4.65 -9.75 15.48
CA ILE A 208 3.39 -10.33 14.99
C ILE A 208 2.63 -9.26 14.23
N TYR A 209 2.41 -9.52 12.95
CA TYR A 209 1.57 -8.67 12.13
C TYR A 209 0.09 -8.96 12.39
N THR A 210 -0.65 -7.93 12.80
CA THR A 210 -2.08 -8.02 13.07
C THR A 210 -2.84 -7.05 12.19
N THR A 211 -3.82 -7.54 11.44
CA THR A 211 -4.74 -6.73 10.64
C THR A 211 -6.16 -6.84 11.20
N LEU A 212 -6.85 -5.71 11.24
CA LEU A 212 -8.27 -5.64 11.54
C LEU A 212 -8.99 -5.09 10.31
N LYS A 213 -9.90 -5.90 9.76
CA LYS A 213 -10.78 -5.43 8.69
C LYS A 213 -11.98 -4.73 9.31
N ILE A 214 -12.21 -3.51 8.86
CA ILE A 214 -13.36 -2.70 9.24
C ILE A 214 -14.31 -2.56 8.07
N ASP A 215 -15.59 -2.56 8.37
CA ASP A 215 -16.70 -2.37 7.44
C ASP A 215 -17.76 -1.46 8.07
N GLU A 216 -18.92 -1.37 7.44
CA GLU A 216 -20.05 -0.59 7.94
C GLU A 216 -20.71 -1.20 9.18
N VAL A 217 -20.39 -2.46 9.51
CA VAL A 217 -20.97 -3.16 10.65
C VAL A 217 -20.18 -2.89 11.92
N ASN A 218 -20.80 -2.20 12.84
CA ASN A 218 -20.23 -1.82 14.14
C ASN A 218 -20.15 -3.03 15.10
N ASN A 219 -19.33 -4.03 14.76
CA ASN A 219 -19.16 -5.24 15.57
C ASN A 219 -17.68 -5.46 15.96
N LEU A 220 -17.35 -5.11 17.19
CA LEU A 220 -16.01 -5.29 17.77
C LEU A 220 -15.65 -6.74 18.13
N GLY A 221 -16.52 -7.72 17.95
CA GLY A 221 -16.29 -9.11 18.36
C GLY A 221 -15.01 -9.70 17.75
N ALA A 222 -14.88 -9.61 16.44
CA ALA A 222 -13.70 -10.10 15.72
C ALA A 222 -12.42 -9.29 16.07
N ALA A 223 -12.53 -7.98 16.17
CA ALA A 223 -11.44 -7.10 16.59
C ALA A 223 -10.95 -7.46 18.00
N ARG A 224 -11.87 -7.66 18.93
CA ARG A 224 -11.56 -8.05 20.31
C ARG A 224 -10.79 -9.37 20.40
N ILE A 225 -11.17 -10.38 19.63
CA ILE A 225 -10.49 -11.67 19.60
C ILE A 225 -9.06 -11.49 19.06
N ARG A 226 -8.88 -10.77 17.95
CA ARG A 226 -7.56 -10.55 17.33
C ARG A 226 -6.65 -9.72 18.24
N VAL A 227 -7.15 -8.65 18.83
CA VAL A 227 -6.39 -7.83 19.78
C VAL A 227 -5.96 -8.67 20.99
N ARG A 228 -6.85 -9.45 21.60
CA ARG A 228 -6.49 -10.35 22.71
C ARG A 228 -5.45 -11.39 22.33
N SER A 229 -5.52 -11.95 21.13
CA SER A 229 -4.52 -12.89 20.62
C SER A 229 -3.15 -12.24 20.47
N LEU A 230 -3.09 -11.02 19.92
CA LEU A 230 -1.85 -10.25 19.84
C LEU A 230 -1.27 -9.98 21.23
N LEU A 231 -2.09 -9.54 22.18
CA LEU A 231 -1.65 -9.25 23.55
C LEU A 231 -1.11 -10.50 24.28
N ALA A 232 -1.76 -11.65 24.05
CA ALA A 232 -1.26 -12.92 24.58
C ALA A 232 0.11 -13.28 24.00
N ALA A 233 0.30 -13.06 22.71
CA ALA A 233 1.56 -13.31 22.02
C ALA A 233 2.68 -12.34 22.47
N ILE A 234 2.37 -11.06 22.68
CA ILE A 234 3.32 -10.08 23.25
C ILE A 234 3.79 -10.56 24.63
N ARG A 235 2.86 -10.93 25.53
CA ARG A 235 3.20 -11.44 26.87
C ARG A 235 4.05 -12.71 26.84
N VAL A 236 3.83 -13.62 25.89
CA VAL A 236 4.66 -14.81 25.72
C VAL A 236 6.07 -14.43 25.27
N ARG A 237 6.20 -13.50 24.33
CA ARG A 237 7.48 -12.98 23.83
C ARG A 237 8.29 -12.32 24.96
N GLU A 238 7.64 -11.45 25.75
CA GLU A 238 8.29 -10.78 26.89
C GLU A 238 8.80 -11.77 27.96
N LYS A 239 8.01 -12.83 28.23
CA LYS A 239 8.42 -13.88 29.21
C LYS A 239 9.61 -14.71 28.74
N LYS A 240 9.75 -14.94 27.45
CA LYS A 240 10.83 -15.75 26.90
C LYS A 240 12.19 -15.08 26.99
N GLN A 241 12.26 -13.75 27.10
CA GLN A 241 13.50 -12.95 27.15
C GLN A 241 14.51 -13.30 26.04
N GLU A 242 14.08 -13.96 24.98
CA GLU A 242 14.92 -14.31 23.84
C GLU A 242 15.27 -13.04 23.06
N LYS A 243 16.55 -12.90 22.72
CA LYS A 243 17.01 -11.79 21.92
C LYS A 243 16.40 -11.91 20.51
N ARG A 244 15.62 -10.91 20.11
CA ARG A 244 15.00 -10.92 18.78
C ARG A 244 16.04 -10.95 17.68
N ILE A 245 15.82 -11.78 16.69
CA ILE A 245 16.64 -11.82 15.48
C ILE A 245 15.99 -10.88 14.46
N ILE A 246 16.73 -9.84 14.08
CA ILE A 246 16.27 -8.88 13.07
C ILE A 246 16.96 -9.22 11.76
N HIS A 247 16.17 -9.63 10.77
CA HIS A 247 16.65 -9.90 9.42
C HIS A 247 16.50 -8.67 8.55
N PRO A 248 17.52 -8.27 7.78
CA PRO A 248 17.39 -7.18 6.82
C PRO A 248 16.49 -7.59 5.66
N ALA A 249 15.82 -6.61 5.06
CA ALA A 249 15.07 -6.82 3.84
C ALA A 249 16.00 -7.30 2.72
N SER A 250 15.61 -8.34 2.01
CA SER A 250 16.39 -8.85 0.90
C SER A 250 15.49 -9.35 -0.23
N ILE A 251 15.79 -8.94 -1.46
CA ILE A 251 15.17 -9.47 -2.67
C ILE A 251 16.27 -10.03 -3.55
N LYS A 252 16.25 -11.34 -3.77
CA LYS A 252 17.10 -11.95 -4.80
C LYS A 252 16.57 -11.55 -6.17
N LYS A 253 17.22 -10.58 -6.82
CA LYS A 253 16.97 -10.28 -8.23
C LYS A 253 17.88 -11.18 -9.07
N VAL A 254 17.30 -11.98 -9.95
CA VAL A 254 18.03 -12.74 -10.95
C VAL A 254 17.80 -12.04 -12.30
N THR A 255 18.85 -11.45 -12.85
CA THR A 255 18.78 -10.73 -14.11
C THR A 255 18.63 -11.72 -15.27
N PHE A 256 17.72 -11.46 -16.18
CA PHE A 256 17.60 -12.17 -17.44
C PHE A 256 18.68 -11.66 -18.42
N THR A 257 19.60 -12.53 -18.82
CA THR A 257 20.73 -12.16 -19.72
C THR A 257 20.41 -12.46 -21.18
N LYS A 258 21.22 -11.92 -22.11
CA LYS A 258 21.05 -12.18 -23.55
C LYS A 258 21.27 -13.65 -23.90
N GLU A 259 22.11 -14.36 -23.17
CA GLU A 259 22.42 -15.77 -23.37
C GLU A 259 21.18 -16.65 -23.03
N MET A 260 20.45 -16.29 -21.99
CA MET A 260 19.23 -16.99 -21.57
C MET A 260 18.11 -16.98 -22.63
N ARG A 261 18.18 -16.05 -23.58
CA ARG A 261 17.19 -15.91 -24.66
C ARG A 261 16.99 -17.22 -25.46
N LYS A 262 18.04 -18.03 -25.61
CA LYS A 262 17.99 -19.25 -26.39
C LYS A 262 17.39 -20.44 -25.66
N ASP A 263 17.65 -20.50 -24.34
CA ASP A 263 17.39 -21.71 -23.54
C ASP A 263 16.20 -21.56 -22.59
N TYR A 264 15.71 -20.31 -22.42
CA TYR A 264 14.59 -20.03 -21.51
C TYR A 264 13.26 -19.87 -22.25
N THR A 265 12.21 -20.47 -21.68
CA THR A 265 10.83 -20.15 -22.07
C THR A 265 10.32 -19.00 -21.22
N ILE A 266 9.83 -17.94 -21.86
CA ILE A 266 9.26 -16.78 -21.22
C ILE A 266 7.74 -16.94 -21.16
N LEU A 267 7.19 -17.08 -19.96
CA LEU A 267 5.74 -17.09 -19.74
C LEU A 267 5.22 -15.66 -19.68
N CYS A 268 4.22 -15.37 -20.49
CA CYS A 268 3.59 -14.07 -20.58
C CYS A 268 2.09 -14.22 -20.28
N PRO A 269 1.55 -13.62 -19.19
CA PRO A 269 0.12 -13.69 -18.94
C PRO A 269 -0.64 -12.90 -19.99
N GLN A 270 -1.76 -13.45 -20.47
CA GLN A 270 -2.64 -12.77 -21.40
C GLN A 270 -3.37 -11.62 -20.68
N MET A 271 -3.05 -10.38 -21.02
CA MET A 271 -3.67 -9.20 -20.42
C MET A 271 -4.58 -8.44 -21.40
N SER A 272 -4.38 -8.62 -22.70
CA SER A 272 -5.19 -8.02 -23.77
C SER A 272 -4.96 -8.79 -25.08
N PRO A 273 -5.91 -9.57 -25.55
CA PRO A 273 -5.76 -10.41 -26.75
C PRO A 273 -5.22 -9.62 -27.94
N VAL A 274 -5.82 -8.47 -28.24
CA VAL A 274 -5.40 -7.64 -29.40
C VAL A 274 -3.93 -7.25 -29.38
N HIS A 275 -3.39 -6.92 -28.19
CA HIS A 275 -1.98 -6.53 -28.07
C HIS A 275 -1.05 -7.74 -28.05
N PHE A 276 -1.44 -8.80 -27.37
CA PHE A 276 -0.57 -9.97 -27.16
C PHE A 276 -0.45 -10.84 -28.41
N GLU A 277 -1.48 -10.86 -29.27
CA GLU A 277 -1.40 -11.46 -30.61
C GLU A 277 -0.33 -10.82 -31.50
N LEU A 278 -0.02 -9.54 -31.29
CA LEU A 278 1.06 -8.83 -31.98
C LEU A 278 2.41 -8.97 -31.27
N LEU A 279 2.41 -8.99 -29.94
CA LEU A 279 3.62 -9.08 -29.12
C LEU A 279 4.31 -10.44 -29.26
N GLU A 280 3.54 -11.52 -29.25
CA GLU A 280 4.10 -12.88 -29.34
C GLU A 280 4.95 -13.08 -30.62
N PRO A 281 4.44 -12.82 -31.83
CA PRO A 281 5.25 -12.92 -33.05
C PRO A 281 6.47 -11.98 -33.05
N ALA A 282 6.34 -10.76 -32.51
CA ALA A 282 7.43 -9.82 -32.41
C ALA A 282 8.58 -10.32 -31.53
N PHE A 283 8.27 -10.88 -30.35
CA PHE A 283 9.27 -11.50 -29.47
C PHE A 283 9.90 -12.73 -30.11
N ARG A 284 9.12 -13.58 -30.80
CA ARG A 284 9.62 -14.76 -31.52
C ARG A 284 10.54 -14.36 -32.66
N ALA A 285 10.20 -13.32 -33.44
CA ALA A 285 11.04 -12.77 -34.49
C ALA A 285 12.36 -12.18 -33.94
N ALA A 286 12.32 -11.62 -32.70
CA ALA A 286 13.52 -11.18 -32.00
C ALA A 286 14.34 -12.35 -31.39
N GLY A 287 13.92 -13.60 -31.58
CA GLY A 287 14.62 -14.81 -31.13
C GLY A 287 14.36 -15.19 -29.67
N TYR A 288 13.28 -14.75 -29.07
CA TYR A 288 12.84 -15.21 -27.75
C TYR A 288 11.86 -16.38 -27.88
N ASN A 289 11.97 -17.35 -26.98
CA ASN A 289 10.96 -18.38 -26.83
C ASN A 289 9.93 -17.90 -25.81
N ILE A 290 8.79 -17.41 -26.29
CA ILE A 290 7.70 -16.87 -25.48
C ILE A 290 6.44 -17.71 -25.64
N ASP A 291 5.72 -17.91 -24.53
CA ASP A 291 4.44 -18.58 -24.49
C ASP A 291 3.41 -17.64 -23.79
N VAL A 292 2.43 -17.19 -24.56
CA VAL A 292 1.33 -16.35 -24.04
C VAL A 292 0.28 -17.27 -23.44
N LEU A 293 0.08 -17.14 -22.12
CA LEU A 293 -0.78 -18.02 -21.35
C LEU A 293 -2.26 -17.73 -21.62
N PRO A 294 -3.12 -18.76 -21.71
CA PRO A 294 -4.56 -18.55 -21.89
C PRO A 294 -5.19 -17.90 -20.66
N ASN A 295 -6.23 -17.09 -20.86
CA ASN A 295 -6.93 -16.37 -19.78
C ASN A 295 -8.38 -16.82 -19.56
N ASP A 296 -8.81 -17.87 -20.19
CA ASP A 296 -10.20 -18.30 -20.31
C ASP A 296 -10.60 -19.48 -19.39
N ASN A 297 -9.70 -19.91 -18.52
CA ASN A 297 -9.98 -21.06 -17.65
C ASN A 297 -10.23 -20.64 -16.18
N LYS A 298 -11.20 -21.30 -15.56
CA LYS A 298 -11.51 -21.12 -14.13
C LYS A 298 -10.32 -21.48 -13.22
N GLN A 299 -9.46 -22.38 -13.63
CA GLN A 299 -8.31 -22.84 -12.85
C GLN A 299 -7.34 -21.69 -12.56
N ALA A 300 -7.11 -20.77 -13.51
CA ALA A 300 -6.32 -19.59 -13.28
C ALA A 300 -6.92 -18.70 -12.17
N VAL A 301 -8.23 -18.54 -12.12
CA VAL A 301 -8.91 -17.79 -11.05
C VAL A 301 -8.72 -18.49 -9.70
N ASP A 302 -8.94 -19.80 -9.63
CA ASP A 302 -8.80 -20.58 -8.40
C ASP A 302 -7.35 -20.54 -7.88
N MET A 303 -6.37 -20.60 -8.77
CA MET A 303 -4.96 -20.43 -8.43
C MET A 303 -4.65 -18.99 -7.97
N GLY A 304 -5.21 -17.99 -8.60
CA GLY A 304 -5.08 -16.58 -8.16
C GLY A 304 -5.60 -16.38 -6.74
N LEU A 305 -6.79 -16.88 -6.44
CA LEU A 305 -7.38 -16.83 -5.09
C LEU A 305 -6.53 -17.51 -4.01
N LYS A 306 -5.76 -18.52 -4.37
CA LYS A 306 -4.86 -19.23 -3.45
C LYS A 306 -3.61 -18.42 -3.10
N TYR A 307 -3.09 -17.61 -4.03
CA TYR A 307 -1.78 -16.98 -3.90
C TYR A 307 -1.82 -15.46 -3.73
N VAL A 308 -2.88 -14.79 -4.14
CA VAL A 308 -3.07 -13.33 -4.06
C VAL A 308 -4.08 -13.00 -2.97
N ASN A 309 -3.94 -11.84 -2.35
CA ASN A 309 -4.91 -11.31 -1.40
C ASN A 309 -6.26 -11.07 -2.12
N ASN A 310 -7.34 -11.58 -1.56
CA ASN A 310 -8.68 -11.52 -2.16
C ASN A 310 -9.23 -10.09 -2.32
N ASP A 311 -8.71 -9.12 -1.55
CA ASP A 311 -9.08 -7.71 -1.67
C ASP A 311 -8.34 -7.02 -2.85
N ALA A 312 -7.38 -7.68 -3.49
CA ALA A 312 -6.75 -7.19 -4.70
C ALA A 312 -7.75 -7.17 -5.88
N CYS A 313 -7.44 -6.39 -6.91
CA CYS A 313 -8.32 -6.31 -8.08
C CYS A 313 -8.37 -7.65 -8.84
N TYR A 314 -9.53 -7.95 -9.42
CA TYR A 314 -9.76 -9.22 -10.13
C TYR A 314 -8.73 -9.53 -11.23
N PRO A 315 -8.29 -8.58 -12.07
CA PRO A 315 -7.23 -8.82 -13.05
C PRO A 315 -5.92 -9.34 -12.42
N SER A 316 -5.57 -8.93 -11.19
CA SER A 316 -4.38 -9.45 -10.52
C SER A 316 -4.49 -10.93 -10.18
N LEU A 317 -5.69 -11.39 -9.81
CA LEU A 317 -5.96 -12.80 -9.54
C LEU A 317 -5.76 -13.64 -10.81
N ILE A 318 -6.30 -13.17 -11.94
CA ILE A 318 -6.18 -13.86 -13.23
C ILE A 318 -4.70 -13.92 -13.65
N VAL A 319 -4.01 -12.79 -13.66
CA VAL A 319 -2.62 -12.71 -14.12
C VAL A 319 -1.68 -13.59 -13.29
N VAL A 320 -1.76 -13.50 -11.97
CA VAL A 320 -0.95 -14.35 -11.09
C VAL A 320 -1.37 -15.80 -11.20
N GLY A 321 -2.67 -16.05 -11.29
CA GLY A 321 -3.22 -17.40 -11.44
C GLY A 321 -2.76 -18.11 -12.70
N GLN A 322 -2.78 -17.45 -13.86
CA GLN A 322 -2.24 -17.99 -15.12
C GLN A 322 -0.79 -18.44 -14.97
N ILE A 323 0.04 -17.59 -14.38
CA ILE A 323 1.46 -17.86 -14.16
C ILE A 323 1.62 -19.06 -13.21
N MET A 324 0.90 -19.07 -12.10
CA MET A 324 1.00 -20.13 -11.10
C MET A 324 0.48 -21.47 -11.63
N ASP A 325 -0.61 -21.46 -12.38
CA ASP A 325 -1.16 -22.64 -13.04
C ASP A 325 -0.16 -23.24 -14.03
N ALA A 326 0.41 -22.41 -14.91
CA ALA A 326 1.42 -22.82 -15.86
C ALA A 326 2.66 -23.43 -15.17
N LEU A 327 3.19 -22.75 -14.13
CA LEU A 327 4.39 -23.21 -13.41
C LEU A 327 4.16 -24.54 -12.64
N LEU A 328 2.94 -24.78 -12.17
CA LEU A 328 2.59 -26.00 -11.41
C LEU A 328 2.03 -27.11 -12.28
N SER A 329 1.79 -26.86 -13.57
CA SER A 329 1.28 -27.85 -14.53
C SER A 329 2.24 -29.00 -14.84
N GLY A 330 3.54 -28.83 -14.55
CA GLY A 330 4.59 -29.76 -14.98
C GLY A 330 4.98 -29.64 -16.47
N LYS A 331 4.34 -28.76 -17.23
CA LYS A 331 4.61 -28.53 -18.67
C LYS A 331 5.95 -27.84 -18.93
N TYR A 332 6.44 -27.03 -17.98
CA TYR A 332 7.61 -26.18 -18.15
C TYR A 332 8.76 -26.60 -17.24
N ASP A 333 9.99 -26.55 -17.76
CA ASP A 333 11.19 -26.69 -16.94
C ASP A 333 11.40 -25.40 -16.11
N LEU A 334 11.15 -25.50 -14.82
CA LEU A 334 11.23 -24.36 -13.89
C LEU A 334 12.64 -23.76 -13.76
N ASN A 335 13.69 -24.49 -14.16
CA ASN A 335 15.06 -23.99 -14.14
C ASN A 335 15.36 -23.13 -15.37
N HIS A 336 14.62 -23.31 -16.45
CA HIS A 336 14.73 -22.58 -17.72
C HIS A 336 13.46 -21.80 -18.05
N THR A 337 12.74 -21.35 -17.04
CA THR A 337 11.52 -20.56 -17.21
C THR A 337 11.71 -19.15 -16.62
N ALA A 338 11.29 -18.15 -17.39
CA ALA A 338 11.20 -16.75 -16.96
C ALA A 338 9.76 -16.27 -17.09
N VAL A 339 9.43 -15.17 -16.44
CA VAL A 339 8.10 -14.54 -16.53
C VAL A 339 8.29 -13.09 -16.98
N ILE A 340 7.48 -12.65 -17.91
CA ILE A 340 7.39 -11.25 -18.33
C ILE A 340 5.98 -10.72 -18.02
N ILE A 341 5.90 -9.48 -17.57
CA ILE A 341 4.65 -8.78 -17.33
C ILE A 341 4.81 -7.31 -17.70
N THR A 342 3.75 -6.73 -18.27
CA THR A 342 3.68 -5.28 -18.48
C THR A 342 3.40 -4.58 -17.16
N GLN A 343 3.98 -3.41 -16.96
CA GLN A 343 3.80 -2.60 -15.77
C GLN A 343 3.26 -1.22 -16.16
N THR A 344 2.28 -0.73 -15.41
CA THR A 344 1.79 0.63 -15.57
C THR A 344 2.62 1.58 -14.71
N GLY A 345 2.90 2.79 -15.21
CA GLY A 345 3.65 3.83 -14.47
C GLY A 345 2.78 4.73 -13.59
N GLY A 346 1.46 4.53 -13.53
CA GLY A 346 0.52 5.39 -12.81
C GLY A 346 0.11 4.84 -11.44
N GLY A 347 -0.84 5.51 -10.78
CA GLY A 347 -1.40 5.12 -9.47
C GLY A 347 -2.22 3.83 -9.47
N CYS A 348 -2.22 3.04 -10.55
CA CYS A 348 -2.91 1.77 -10.65
C CYS A 348 -2.20 0.67 -9.85
N ARG A 349 -2.97 -0.24 -9.26
CA ARG A 349 -2.44 -1.43 -8.56
C ARG A 349 -1.67 -2.38 -9.47
N ALA A 350 -1.88 -2.32 -10.77
CA ALA A 350 -1.14 -3.11 -11.76
C ALA A 350 0.38 -2.88 -11.69
N SER A 351 0.84 -1.72 -11.22
CA SER A 351 2.26 -1.47 -10.91
C SER A 351 2.85 -2.47 -9.91
N ASN A 352 2.00 -3.13 -9.11
CA ASN A 352 2.39 -4.06 -8.06
C ASN A 352 2.15 -5.55 -8.40
N TYR A 353 1.67 -5.88 -9.60
CA TYR A 353 1.46 -7.30 -9.99
C TYR A 353 2.76 -8.09 -9.94
N ILE A 354 3.88 -7.48 -10.26
CA ILE A 354 5.19 -8.11 -10.13
C ILE A 354 5.50 -8.49 -8.67
N GLY A 355 5.07 -7.69 -7.70
CA GLY A 355 5.20 -7.98 -6.28
C GLY A 355 4.35 -9.20 -5.89
N PHE A 356 3.12 -9.28 -6.37
CA PHE A 356 2.24 -10.45 -6.14
C PHE A 356 2.80 -11.73 -6.75
N ILE A 357 3.34 -11.66 -7.97
CA ILE A 357 4.00 -12.79 -8.63
C ILE A 357 5.20 -13.26 -7.80
N ARG A 358 6.08 -12.37 -7.38
CA ARG A 358 7.26 -12.69 -6.55
C ARG A 358 6.86 -13.38 -5.24
N ARG A 359 5.82 -12.86 -4.58
CA ARG A 359 5.29 -13.46 -3.35
C ARG A 359 4.71 -14.85 -3.59
N ALA A 360 3.93 -15.03 -4.65
CA ALA A 360 3.37 -16.32 -5.01
C ALA A 360 4.48 -17.36 -5.25
N LEU A 361 5.53 -16.98 -5.97
CA LEU A 361 6.68 -17.82 -6.24
C LEU A 361 7.51 -18.15 -4.99
N LYS A 362 7.67 -17.20 -4.06
CA LYS A 362 8.30 -17.46 -2.74
C LYS A 362 7.53 -18.53 -1.97
N LYS A 363 6.19 -18.51 -2.01
CA LYS A 363 5.35 -19.53 -1.35
C LYS A 363 5.55 -20.96 -1.87
N ILE A 364 5.93 -21.14 -3.13
CA ILE A 364 6.21 -22.47 -3.70
C ILE A 364 7.71 -22.84 -3.65
N GLY A 365 8.52 -22.08 -2.90
CA GLY A 365 9.94 -22.37 -2.72
C GLY A 365 10.80 -22.10 -3.95
N LYS A 366 10.33 -21.31 -4.91
CA LYS A 366 11.07 -20.95 -6.12
C LYS A 366 11.56 -19.50 -6.03
N SER A 367 12.86 -19.30 -6.23
CA SER A 367 13.42 -17.96 -6.45
C SER A 367 13.18 -17.56 -7.91
N THR A 368 12.62 -16.38 -8.11
CA THR A 368 12.26 -15.90 -9.43
C THR A 368 13.40 -15.25 -10.18
N ARG A 369 13.54 -15.64 -11.42
CA ARG A 369 14.19 -14.84 -12.46
C ARG A 369 13.12 -13.94 -13.10
N LEU A 370 12.78 -12.84 -12.42
CA LEU A 370 11.89 -11.81 -12.92
C LEU A 370 12.72 -10.61 -13.35
N ASN A 371 12.70 -10.30 -14.62
CA ASN A 371 13.27 -9.07 -15.13
C ASN A 371 12.22 -7.96 -15.04
N SER A 372 12.39 -7.02 -14.11
CA SER A 372 11.70 -5.74 -14.19
C SER A 372 12.61 -4.80 -14.96
N SER A 373 12.26 -4.50 -16.20
CA SER A 373 12.90 -3.44 -16.96
C SER A 373 12.45 -2.09 -16.39
N HIS A 374 12.98 -1.70 -15.24
CA HIS A 374 13.19 -0.31 -14.94
C HIS A 374 14.63 -0.01 -15.40
N THR A 375 14.76 0.60 -16.53
CA THR A 375 15.92 1.41 -16.84
C THR A 375 15.95 2.53 -15.80
N ASP A 376 17.05 2.57 -15.05
CA ASP A 376 17.46 3.76 -14.30
C ASP A 376 17.58 4.97 -15.25
#